data_6182179c163f6cf7dff3a3bbcafe86d6
#
_entry.id   6182179c163f6cf7dff3a3bbcafe86d6
#
_cell.length_a   1.000
_cell.length_b   1.000
_cell.length_c   1.000
_cell.angle_alpha   90.00
_cell.angle_beta   90.00
_cell.angle_gamma   90.00
#
_symmetry.space_group_name_H-M   'P 1'
#
loop_
_entity.id
_entity.type
_entity.pdbx_description
1 polymer ?
#
loop_
_entity_poly.entity_id
_entity_poly.type
_entity_poly.pdbx_seq_one_letter_code
_entity_poly.pdbx_strand_id
1 'polypeptide(L)'
;AFIEQISLDSIKKVELKGGLSIPTLNEVIDIIPEKIFLNIELKGINTASETNNVIIEYLKKFNLPPSKFIISSFRWDELKKFRDLNKDIPIAILVDSLYKIDNAIKLAKEINATALNPNNEFITKKIVNKIQSNNIKVFPYTINSPKNIKRMKLMGVDAIITDYPERINQ
;
A
#
# COMPACT_ATOMS: atom_id res chain seq x y z
N ALA A 1 4.03 -19.14 15.83
CA ALA A 1 4.83 -17.97 16.21
C ALA A 1 4.52 -16.80 15.29
N PHE A 2 4.50 -15.58 15.79
CA PHE A 2 4.37 -14.41 14.96
C PHE A 2 5.69 -14.12 14.27
N ILE A 3 5.66 -13.66 13.01
CA ILE A 3 6.87 -13.43 12.21
C ILE A 3 7.83 -12.42 12.87
N GLU A 4 7.31 -11.45 13.61
CA GLU A 4 8.07 -10.46 14.37
C GLU A 4 8.86 -11.02 15.58
N GLN A 5 8.62 -12.29 15.93
CA GLN A 5 9.30 -13.03 17.00
C GLN A 5 10.36 -14.00 16.48
N ILE A 6 10.53 -14.05 15.17
CA ILE A 6 11.42 -15.02 14.50
C ILE A 6 12.62 -14.27 13.92
N SER A 7 13.83 -14.81 14.10
CA SER A 7 15.04 -14.22 13.52
C SER A 7 15.00 -14.29 11.97
N LEU A 8 15.69 -13.35 11.31
CA LEU A 8 15.80 -13.34 9.87
C LEU A 8 16.37 -14.66 9.33
N ASP A 9 17.41 -15.21 9.98
CA ASP A 9 18.03 -16.48 9.59
C ASP A 9 17.01 -17.66 9.62
N SER A 10 16.10 -17.62 10.59
CA SER A 10 15.03 -18.64 10.70
C SER A 10 13.97 -18.42 9.63
N ILE A 11 13.61 -17.17 9.33
CA ILE A 11 12.67 -16.85 8.25
C ILE A 11 13.24 -17.27 6.89
N LYS A 12 14.53 -17.06 6.64
CA LYS A 12 15.21 -17.45 5.40
C LYS A 12 15.27 -18.96 5.17
N LYS A 13 15.13 -19.76 6.23
CA LYS A 13 15.04 -21.25 6.14
C LYS A 13 13.64 -21.75 5.81
N VAL A 14 12.62 -20.86 5.83
CA VAL A 14 11.25 -21.24 5.48
C VAL A 14 11.17 -21.42 3.96
N GLU A 15 10.86 -22.64 3.54
CA GLU A 15 10.62 -22.94 2.14
C GLU A 15 9.13 -22.74 1.82
N LEU A 16 8.84 -21.93 0.83
CA LEU A 16 7.52 -21.71 0.28
C LEU A 16 7.24 -22.70 -0.84
N LYS A 17 5.97 -22.82 -1.26
CA LYS A 17 5.58 -23.66 -2.40
C LYS A 17 6.43 -23.33 -3.65
N GLY A 18 7.04 -24.35 -4.24
CA GLY A 18 7.91 -24.20 -5.42
C GLY A 18 9.38 -23.93 -5.10
N GLY A 19 9.84 -24.20 -3.88
CA GLY A 19 11.25 -24.03 -3.48
C GLY A 19 11.67 -22.56 -3.28
N LEU A 20 10.71 -21.66 -3.09
CA LEU A 20 10.97 -20.24 -2.92
C LEU A 20 11.23 -19.90 -1.45
N SER A 21 12.08 -18.90 -1.19
CA SER A 21 12.28 -18.33 0.14
C SER A 21 11.52 -17.01 0.31
N ILE A 22 11.30 -16.60 1.56
CA ILE A 22 10.70 -15.30 1.87
C ILE A 22 11.75 -14.21 1.60
N PRO A 23 11.50 -13.26 0.67
CA PRO A 23 12.46 -12.20 0.37
C PRO A 23 12.46 -11.12 1.44
N THR A 24 13.58 -10.45 1.62
CA THR A 24 13.68 -9.17 2.32
C THR A 24 13.17 -8.03 1.44
N LEU A 25 12.91 -6.87 2.02
CA LEU A 25 12.51 -5.67 1.25
C LEU A 25 13.59 -5.27 0.24
N ASN A 26 14.87 -5.35 0.62
CA ASN A 26 15.99 -5.08 -0.28
C ASN A 26 15.97 -6.00 -1.51
N GLU A 27 15.87 -7.31 -1.29
CA GLU A 27 15.80 -8.29 -2.37
C GLU A 27 14.62 -8.06 -3.31
N VAL A 28 13.47 -7.60 -2.77
CA VAL A 28 12.30 -7.24 -3.60
C VAL A 28 12.60 -5.99 -4.44
N ILE A 29 13.15 -4.93 -3.82
CA ILE A 29 13.44 -3.68 -4.55
C ILE A 29 14.49 -3.90 -5.63
N ASP A 30 15.51 -4.74 -5.38
CA ASP A 30 16.58 -5.03 -6.34
C ASP A 30 16.09 -5.68 -7.65
N ILE A 31 14.97 -6.41 -7.60
CA ILE A 31 14.44 -7.11 -8.77
C ILE A 31 13.29 -6.37 -9.46
N ILE A 32 12.74 -5.30 -8.85
CA ILE A 32 11.61 -4.57 -9.43
C ILE A 32 12.07 -3.70 -10.59
N PRO A 33 11.47 -3.85 -11.80
CA PRO A 33 11.81 -3.01 -12.93
C PRO A 33 11.63 -1.52 -12.65
N GLU A 34 12.49 -0.69 -13.23
CA GLU A 34 12.48 0.76 -13.01
C GLU A 34 11.11 1.41 -13.28
N LYS A 35 10.35 0.90 -14.25
CA LYS A 35 9.02 1.40 -14.62
C LYS A 35 7.90 1.01 -13.64
N ILE A 36 8.16 0.09 -12.70
CA ILE A 36 7.16 -0.39 -11.74
C ILE A 36 7.25 0.43 -10.44
N PHE A 37 6.11 0.92 -9.97
CA PHE A 37 5.98 1.54 -8.65
C PHE A 37 5.71 0.46 -7.61
N LEU A 38 6.32 0.57 -6.44
CA LEU A 38 6.17 -0.41 -5.37
C LEU A 38 5.27 0.12 -4.26
N ASN A 39 4.18 -0.61 -3.98
CA ASN A 39 3.40 -0.42 -2.77
C ASN A 39 3.93 -1.32 -1.65
N ILE A 40 4.35 -0.73 -0.54
CA ILE A 40 4.86 -1.45 0.63
C ILE A 40 3.85 -1.34 1.75
N GLU A 41 3.27 -2.47 2.16
CA GLU A 41 2.33 -2.52 3.28
C GLU A 41 3.05 -2.76 4.61
N LEU A 42 2.93 -1.83 5.55
CA LEU A 42 3.42 -1.97 6.92
C LEU A 42 2.42 -2.80 7.74
N LYS A 43 2.73 -4.06 8.01
CA LYS A 43 1.88 -4.98 8.81
C LYS A 43 2.33 -5.12 10.25
N GLY A 44 3.65 -5.10 10.49
CA GLY A 44 4.24 -5.24 11.80
C GLY A 44 4.24 -3.94 12.62
N ILE A 45 4.54 -4.07 13.91
CA ILE A 45 4.78 -2.95 14.82
C ILE A 45 6.21 -2.43 14.59
N ASN A 46 6.41 -1.10 14.66
CA ASN A 46 7.71 -0.45 14.52
C ASN A 46 8.42 -0.73 13.19
N THR A 47 7.66 -1.00 12.12
CA THR A 47 8.21 -1.22 10.77
C THR A 47 8.46 0.07 10.00
N ALA A 48 7.90 1.20 10.43
CA ALA A 48 8.01 2.48 9.74
C ALA A 48 9.47 2.96 9.59
N SER A 49 10.26 2.89 10.67
CA SER A 49 11.64 3.38 10.67
C SER A 49 12.56 2.60 9.75
N GLU A 50 12.57 1.27 9.87
CA GLU A 50 13.42 0.42 9.03
C GLU A 50 13.02 0.47 7.57
N THR A 51 11.71 0.49 7.27
CA THR A 51 11.22 0.66 5.90
C THR A 51 11.68 2.00 5.33
N ASN A 52 11.59 3.10 6.10
CA ASN A 52 12.06 4.41 5.66
C ASN A 52 13.57 4.41 5.37
N ASN A 53 14.39 3.80 6.23
CA ASN A 53 15.85 3.71 6.06
C ASN A 53 16.19 2.99 4.73
N VAL A 54 15.60 1.83 4.50
CA VAL A 54 15.79 1.08 3.24
C VAL A 54 15.40 1.93 2.03
N ILE A 55 14.23 2.55 2.04
CA ILE A 55 13.75 3.35 0.91
C ILE A 55 14.67 4.53 0.63
N ILE A 56 15.09 5.29 1.67
CA ILE A 56 15.98 6.45 1.49
C ILE A 56 17.33 6.02 0.87
N GLU A 57 17.87 4.89 1.29
CA GLU A 57 19.10 4.33 0.71
C GLU A 57 18.93 4.10 -0.80
N TYR A 58 17.83 3.43 -1.21
CA TYR A 58 17.55 3.14 -2.62
C TYR A 58 17.27 4.39 -3.44
N LEU A 59 16.50 5.35 -2.89
CA LEU A 59 16.24 6.62 -3.58
C LEU A 59 17.56 7.37 -3.89
N LYS A 60 18.49 7.39 -2.93
CA LYS A 60 19.82 8.02 -3.10
C LYS A 60 20.70 7.24 -4.06
N LYS A 61 20.82 5.92 -3.87
CA LYS A 61 21.70 5.05 -4.65
C LYS A 61 21.38 5.07 -6.15
N PHE A 62 20.09 5.08 -6.49
CA PHE A 62 19.61 4.99 -7.88
C PHE A 62 19.00 6.29 -8.41
N ASN A 63 19.12 7.40 -7.66
CA ASN A 63 18.54 8.71 -8.02
C ASN A 63 17.06 8.61 -8.41
N LEU A 64 16.27 7.87 -7.62
CA LEU A 64 14.85 7.63 -7.90
C LEU A 64 13.97 8.73 -7.28
N PRO A 65 12.83 9.04 -7.88
CA PRO A 65 11.87 9.98 -7.28
C PRO A 65 11.14 9.31 -6.08
N PRO A 66 10.74 10.08 -5.05
CA PRO A 66 9.97 9.56 -3.92
C PRO A 66 8.70 8.82 -4.34
N SER A 67 8.06 9.22 -5.45
CA SER A 67 6.87 8.58 -6.03
C SER A 67 7.10 7.14 -6.52
N LYS A 68 8.35 6.66 -6.58
CA LYS A 68 8.67 5.25 -6.87
C LYS A 68 8.04 4.30 -5.88
N PHE A 69 7.83 4.78 -4.66
CA PHE A 69 7.24 4.02 -3.56
C PHE A 69 5.93 4.64 -3.09
N ILE A 70 5.04 3.81 -2.56
CA ILE A 70 3.89 4.23 -1.76
C ILE A 70 3.80 3.32 -0.53
N ILE A 71 3.58 3.91 0.63
CA ILE A 71 3.46 3.17 1.89
C ILE A 71 2.00 3.01 2.24
N SER A 72 1.57 1.80 2.51
CA SER A 72 0.20 1.54 2.95
C SER A 72 0.16 0.79 4.28
N SER A 73 -0.92 0.94 5.04
CA SER A 73 -1.15 0.17 6.26
C SER A 73 -2.59 0.25 6.76
N PHE A 74 -3.03 -0.83 7.43
CA PHE A 74 -4.15 -0.82 8.36
C PHE A 74 -3.78 -0.25 9.73
N ARG A 75 -2.48 -0.23 10.04
CA ARG A 75 -1.91 0.35 11.25
C ARG A 75 -1.66 1.83 11.03
N TRP A 76 -2.66 2.64 11.34
CA TRP A 76 -2.60 4.09 11.11
C TRP A 76 -1.54 4.80 11.99
N ASP A 77 -1.22 4.20 13.14
CA ASP A 77 -0.10 4.62 13.98
C ASP A 77 1.27 4.51 13.27
N GLU A 78 1.50 3.42 12.51
CA GLU A 78 2.71 3.26 11.71
C GLU A 78 2.78 4.27 10.54
N LEU A 79 1.63 4.60 9.92
CA LEU A 79 1.60 5.64 8.88
C LEU A 79 1.94 7.03 9.44
N LYS A 80 1.47 7.37 10.64
CA LYS A 80 1.86 8.62 11.33
C LYS A 80 3.36 8.65 11.58
N LYS A 81 3.92 7.59 12.20
CA LYS A 81 5.36 7.47 12.43
C LYS A 81 6.16 7.60 11.12
N PHE A 82 5.70 6.93 10.04
CA PHE A 82 6.35 7.02 8.75
C PHE A 82 6.33 8.45 8.20
N ARG A 83 5.19 9.16 8.28
CA ARG A 83 5.06 10.56 7.85
C ARG A 83 5.93 11.50 8.67
N ASP A 84 6.13 11.24 9.94
CA ASP A 84 7.04 12.05 10.78
C ASP A 84 8.49 11.91 10.32
N LEU A 85 8.89 10.71 9.90
CA LEU A 85 10.23 10.42 9.37
C LEU A 85 10.43 10.91 7.92
N ASN A 86 9.37 10.88 7.11
CA ASN A 86 9.45 11.17 5.67
C ASN A 86 8.26 11.99 5.17
N LYS A 87 8.54 13.16 4.61
CA LYS A 87 7.50 14.09 4.13
C LYS A 87 7.13 13.89 2.66
N ASP A 88 7.97 13.21 1.88
CA ASP A 88 7.90 13.19 0.42
C ASP A 88 7.29 11.90 -0.15
N ILE A 89 7.49 10.76 0.51
CA ILE A 89 6.99 9.46 0.03
C ILE A 89 5.46 9.42 0.15
N PRO A 90 4.75 9.05 -0.93
CA PRO A 90 3.30 8.85 -0.91
C PRO A 90 2.83 7.86 0.15
N ILE A 91 1.70 8.15 0.78
CA ILE A 91 1.04 7.27 1.77
C ILE A 91 -0.37 6.94 1.31
N ALA A 92 -0.80 5.69 1.50
CA ALA A 92 -2.16 5.23 1.31
C ALA A 92 -2.70 4.58 2.60
N ILE A 93 -3.90 4.96 3.01
CA ILE A 93 -4.53 4.46 4.23
C ILE A 93 -5.45 3.31 3.88
N LEU A 94 -5.17 2.09 4.38
CA LEU A 94 -6.06 0.94 4.24
C LEU A 94 -7.27 1.05 5.17
N VAL A 95 -8.46 0.78 4.63
CA VAL A 95 -9.73 0.90 5.34
C VAL A 95 -10.56 -0.37 5.16
N ASP A 96 -10.80 -1.10 6.25
CA ASP A 96 -11.49 -2.40 6.28
C ASP A 96 -13.00 -2.30 6.50
N SER A 97 -13.53 -1.13 6.85
CA SER A 97 -14.93 -0.97 7.20
C SER A 97 -15.49 0.42 6.91
N LEU A 98 -16.78 0.46 6.57
CA LEU A 98 -17.49 1.68 6.18
C LEU A 98 -17.42 2.79 7.23
N TYR A 99 -17.60 2.44 8.50
CA TYR A 99 -17.63 3.43 9.60
C TYR A 99 -16.27 4.09 9.88
N LYS A 100 -15.17 3.54 9.34
CA LYS A 100 -13.83 4.14 9.44
C LYS A 100 -13.56 5.21 8.38
N ILE A 101 -14.40 5.35 7.33
CA ILE A 101 -14.13 6.24 6.19
C ILE A 101 -13.93 7.70 6.63
N ASP A 102 -14.78 8.22 7.52
CA ASP A 102 -14.66 9.62 7.94
C ASP A 102 -13.39 9.89 8.74
N ASN A 103 -13.02 8.97 9.63
CA ASN A 103 -11.78 9.04 10.38
C ASN A 103 -10.56 8.88 9.45
N ALA A 104 -10.64 8.03 8.44
CA ALA A 104 -9.59 7.87 7.44
C ALA A 104 -9.38 9.14 6.60
N ILE A 105 -10.47 9.81 6.19
CA ILE A 105 -10.38 11.12 5.50
C ILE A 105 -9.74 12.17 6.40
N LYS A 106 -10.12 12.23 7.69
CA LYS A 106 -9.51 13.15 8.66
C LYS A 106 -8.02 12.89 8.80
N LEU A 107 -7.64 11.63 9.00
CA LEU A 107 -6.23 11.23 9.08
C LEU A 107 -5.47 11.53 7.80
N ALA A 108 -6.06 11.26 6.62
CA ALA A 108 -5.42 11.53 5.34
C ALA A 108 -5.02 13.01 5.18
N LYS A 109 -5.87 13.93 5.66
CA LYS A 109 -5.54 15.36 5.70
C LYS A 109 -4.43 15.67 6.71
N GLU A 110 -4.47 15.04 7.89
CA GLU A 110 -3.48 15.24 8.95
C GLU A 110 -2.07 14.85 8.50
N ILE A 111 -1.94 13.67 7.86
CA ILE A 111 -0.64 13.14 7.43
C ILE A 111 -0.33 13.39 5.96
N ASN A 112 -1.11 14.21 5.26
CA ASN A 112 -0.98 14.44 3.82
C ASN A 112 -0.90 13.13 3.02
N ALA A 113 -1.86 12.23 3.25
CA ALA A 113 -1.91 10.96 2.53
C ALA A 113 -2.42 11.15 1.10
N THR A 114 -1.83 10.42 0.15
CA THR A 114 -2.16 10.46 -1.27
C THR A 114 -3.48 9.77 -1.57
N ALA A 115 -3.76 8.65 -0.87
CA ALA A 115 -4.91 7.81 -1.18
C ALA A 115 -5.55 7.17 0.05
N LEU A 116 -6.82 6.76 -0.11
CA LEU A 116 -7.46 5.73 0.71
C LEU A 116 -7.61 4.46 -0.11
N ASN A 117 -7.35 3.34 0.54
CA ASN A 117 -7.53 2.00 -0.02
C ASN A 117 -8.70 1.31 0.71
N PRO A 118 -9.97 1.54 0.30
CA PRO A 118 -11.13 0.92 0.94
C PRO A 118 -11.36 -0.51 0.46
N ASN A 119 -11.91 -1.37 1.34
CA ASN A 119 -12.38 -2.69 0.96
C ASN A 119 -13.54 -2.58 -0.04
N ASN A 120 -13.53 -3.44 -1.07
CA ASN A 120 -14.51 -3.44 -2.15
C ASN A 120 -15.95 -3.78 -1.73
N GLU A 121 -16.14 -4.41 -0.58
CA GLU A 121 -17.44 -4.85 -0.09
C GLU A 121 -18.40 -3.70 0.20
N PHE A 122 -17.88 -2.58 0.72
CA PHE A 122 -18.71 -1.44 1.09
C PHE A 122 -18.55 -0.22 0.17
N ILE A 123 -17.67 -0.28 -0.85
CA ILE A 123 -17.44 0.87 -1.71
C ILE A 123 -18.60 1.12 -2.65
N THR A 124 -19.05 2.39 -2.71
CA THR A 124 -20.10 2.90 -3.59
C THR A 124 -19.63 4.16 -4.29
N LYS A 125 -20.30 4.56 -5.38
CA LYS A 125 -20.01 5.84 -6.05
C LYS A 125 -20.07 7.04 -5.11
N LYS A 126 -21.00 7.04 -4.13
CA LYS A 126 -21.12 8.08 -3.12
C LYS A 126 -19.85 8.16 -2.24
N ILE A 127 -19.30 7.02 -1.84
CA ILE A 127 -18.07 6.95 -1.04
C ILE A 127 -16.87 7.41 -1.87
N VAL A 128 -16.74 6.96 -3.12
CA VAL A 128 -15.69 7.42 -4.04
C VAL A 128 -15.71 8.93 -4.17
N ASN A 129 -16.87 9.50 -4.50
CA ASN A 129 -17.03 10.95 -4.62
C ASN A 129 -16.70 11.68 -3.31
N LYS A 130 -17.11 11.12 -2.15
CA LYS A 130 -16.81 11.70 -0.83
C LYS A 130 -15.30 11.77 -0.56
N ILE A 131 -14.56 10.72 -0.89
CA ILE A 131 -13.11 10.67 -0.72
C ILE A 131 -12.44 11.66 -1.69
N GLN A 132 -12.80 11.59 -2.98
CA GLN A 132 -12.20 12.42 -4.02
C GLN A 132 -12.50 13.91 -3.85
N SER A 133 -13.67 14.31 -3.32
CA SER A 133 -13.97 15.71 -2.98
C SER A 133 -13.07 16.31 -1.89
N ASN A 134 -12.29 15.48 -1.21
CA ASN A 134 -11.25 15.89 -0.26
C ASN A 134 -9.83 15.87 -0.87
N ASN A 135 -9.70 15.80 -2.19
CA ASN A 135 -8.42 15.67 -2.93
C ASN A 135 -7.62 14.42 -2.55
N ILE A 136 -8.29 13.33 -2.19
CA ILE A 136 -7.69 12.06 -1.83
C ILE A 136 -8.04 11.04 -2.91
N LYS A 137 -7.06 10.30 -3.43
CA LYS A 137 -7.27 9.24 -4.42
C LYS A 137 -7.91 8.00 -3.79
N VAL A 138 -8.54 7.16 -4.62
CA VAL A 138 -9.25 5.95 -4.18
C VAL A 138 -8.68 4.73 -4.88
N PHE A 139 -8.05 3.82 -4.14
CA PHE A 139 -7.45 2.56 -4.63
C PHE A 139 -8.09 1.37 -3.92
N PRO A 140 -9.30 0.91 -4.32
CA PRO A 140 -9.99 -0.17 -3.63
C PRO A 140 -9.29 -1.52 -3.78
N TYR A 141 -9.40 -2.38 -2.75
CA TYR A 141 -8.87 -3.75 -2.67
C TYR A 141 -9.94 -4.76 -2.24
N THR A 142 -9.81 -6.05 -2.52
CA THR A 142 -9.08 -6.65 -3.62
C THR A 142 -10.09 -6.95 -4.71
N ILE A 143 -9.86 -6.48 -5.91
CA ILE A 143 -10.84 -6.51 -7.01
C ILE A 143 -10.41 -7.54 -8.05
N ASN A 144 -10.92 -8.76 -7.97
CA ASN A 144 -10.43 -9.87 -8.79
C ASN A 144 -11.34 -10.23 -9.96
N SER A 145 -12.65 -9.99 -9.87
CA SER A 145 -13.57 -10.37 -10.96
C SER A 145 -13.68 -9.29 -12.02
N PRO A 146 -13.78 -9.65 -13.32
CA PRO A 146 -13.98 -8.69 -14.41
C PRO A 146 -15.20 -7.78 -14.21
N LYS A 147 -16.30 -8.34 -13.66
CA LYS A 147 -17.52 -7.59 -13.31
C LYS A 147 -17.21 -6.48 -12.30
N ASN A 148 -16.45 -6.78 -11.24
CA ASN A 148 -16.12 -5.80 -10.22
C ASN A 148 -15.08 -4.79 -10.73
N ILE A 149 -14.12 -5.21 -11.57
CA ILE A 149 -13.18 -4.30 -12.24
C ILE A 149 -13.97 -3.26 -13.06
N LYS A 150 -14.90 -3.71 -13.90
CA LYS A 150 -15.78 -2.81 -14.67
C LYS A 150 -16.59 -1.88 -13.75
N ARG A 151 -17.14 -2.39 -12.65
CA ARG A 151 -17.85 -1.59 -11.64
C ARG A 151 -16.97 -0.50 -11.06
N MET A 152 -15.72 -0.80 -10.68
CA MET A 152 -14.78 0.20 -10.13
C MET A 152 -14.43 1.27 -11.18
N LYS A 153 -14.16 0.88 -12.42
CA LYS A 153 -13.93 1.83 -13.53
C LYS A 153 -15.12 2.80 -13.70
N LEU A 154 -16.36 2.28 -13.70
CA LEU A 154 -17.56 3.10 -13.78
C LEU A 154 -17.76 4.03 -12.58
N MET A 155 -17.28 3.66 -11.41
CA MET A 155 -17.26 4.53 -10.24
C MET A 155 -16.18 5.61 -10.29
N GLY A 156 -15.25 5.53 -11.26
CA GLY A 156 -14.17 6.51 -11.41
C GLY A 156 -13.14 6.46 -10.29
N VAL A 157 -12.77 5.26 -9.82
CA VAL A 157 -11.65 5.09 -8.89
C VAL A 157 -10.33 5.40 -9.59
N ASP A 158 -9.30 5.81 -8.84
CA ASP A 158 -8.03 6.26 -9.42
C ASP A 158 -7.07 5.11 -9.73
N ALA A 159 -7.19 4.00 -8.99
CA ALA A 159 -6.48 2.74 -9.25
C ALA A 159 -7.27 1.56 -8.69
N ILE A 160 -6.86 0.34 -9.00
CA ILE A 160 -7.45 -0.91 -8.50
C ILE A 160 -6.34 -1.81 -7.98
N ILE A 161 -6.50 -2.35 -6.76
CA ILE A 161 -5.62 -3.38 -6.21
C ILE A 161 -6.25 -4.73 -6.52
N THR A 162 -5.52 -5.59 -7.25
CA THR A 162 -5.99 -6.89 -7.75
C THR A 162 -4.87 -7.93 -7.76
N ASP A 163 -5.23 -9.21 -7.58
CA ASP A 163 -4.31 -10.34 -7.77
C ASP A 163 -4.17 -10.73 -9.27
N TYR A 164 -4.98 -10.12 -10.17
CA TYR A 164 -5.07 -10.44 -11.59
C TYR A 164 -4.93 -9.19 -12.46
N PRO A 165 -3.75 -8.56 -12.51
CA PRO A 165 -3.54 -7.31 -13.25
C PRO A 165 -3.84 -7.42 -14.75
N GLU A 166 -3.69 -8.60 -15.34
CA GLU A 166 -4.01 -8.89 -16.75
C GLU A 166 -5.49 -8.69 -17.09
N ARG A 167 -6.39 -8.72 -16.10
CA ARG A 167 -7.84 -8.52 -16.28
C ARG A 167 -8.26 -7.06 -16.38
N ILE A 168 -7.36 -6.14 -16.07
CA ILE A 168 -7.70 -4.70 -16.06
C ILE A 168 -8.06 -4.18 -17.45
N ASN A 169 -7.47 -4.73 -18.50
CA ASN A 169 -7.66 -4.30 -19.90
C ASN A 169 -8.62 -5.20 -20.70
N GLN A 170 -9.34 -6.08 -20.02
CA GLN A 170 -10.37 -6.93 -20.66
C GLN A 170 -11.74 -6.26 -20.71
#